data_dc73fb352cf45a6f62b5a55153772e86
#
_entry.id   dc73fb352cf45a6f62b5a55153772e86
#
_cell.length_a   1.000
_cell.length_b   1.000
_cell.length_c   1.000
_cell.angle_alpha   90.00
_cell.angle_beta   90.00
_cell.angle_gamma   90.00
#
_symmetry.space_group_name_H-M   'P 1'
#
loop_
_entity.id
_entity.type
_entity.pdbx_description
1 polymer ?
#
loop_
_entity_poly.entity_id
_entity_poly.type
_entity_poly.pdbx_seq_one_letter_code
_entity_poly.pdbx_strand_id
1 'polypeptide(L)'
;MRNPMNMQSHRFFNKKTIHSSTRKAAWTLIAGLLALSTGTAQAQSGGSGALTNQRPMVVSKPVPLNWRNIVWPSLNYARTPIDGGAALYSIYGETGKKIRLDFLFETGVYSIPRQLRTNLSATVDMFLQGGAGSRNYEELQKFLSDNGIQVTTGTSQLGQFTVTVEMLSTDFNLAMSALESMLLRPRFDRDALEIWKMEQTDGFQAMLDGGTARKQGRFIEQEAIRLAFGSDHYFAHALARMSKPELEKVTQEKLRQIAGLLINRAGLNVVLSGNINAKQEKAVADLIRKIPRLTPVSYSWLPDRIKSPANNKMRLTIIRKPDLSQATLTLRHYLPNIGKLNRIERTRMTLLREVFSASGGVIGNDRFSKAMRADSGLSYSPSAAFDPEAIEPNTNAGVWRLSFQSPNERIVEAVKLATKTWNTFASEGITQEELENARIARINTTLATEMTVFDKVEDFTDDLQTRTLPNPLSVESALVRLEQEKDVAPINELLFSQVKAGTVPVLVMFGNPSDAAIAELRSMNSIELTKVVTFEDLVKEVAGGGPK
;
A
#
# COMPACT_ATOMS: atom_id res chain seq x y z
N MET A 1 44.34 39.84 7.93
CA MET A 1 43.21 40.18 8.81
C MET A 1 41.96 40.42 7.95
N ARG A 2 41.10 39.44 7.85
CA ARG A 2 39.67 39.51 7.51
C ARG A 2 39.08 38.12 7.74
N ASN A 3 38.11 38.06 8.63
CA ASN A 3 37.42 36.85 9.10
C ASN A 3 36.58 36.23 7.97
N PRO A 4 36.42 34.90 7.94
CA PRO A 4 35.43 34.24 7.12
C PRO A 4 34.06 34.23 7.84
N MET A 5 33.04 34.68 7.14
CA MET A 5 31.63 34.60 7.55
C MET A 5 31.15 33.17 7.69
N ASN A 6 30.56 32.93 8.83
CA ASN A 6 29.75 31.79 9.17
C ASN A 6 28.54 31.68 8.22
N MET A 7 28.47 30.66 7.36
CA MET A 7 27.25 30.24 6.71
C MET A 7 26.55 29.23 7.61
N GLN A 8 25.53 29.69 8.31
CA GLN A 8 24.56 28.82 8.99
C GLN A 8 23.78 28.03 7.92
N SER A 9 23.91 26.72 7.97
CA SER A 9 23.12 25.77 7.23
C SER A 9 21.66 25.86 7.68
N HIS A 10 20.79 26.40 6.84
CA HIS A 10 19.35 26.25 6.99
C HIS A 10 18.97 24.78 6.78
N ARG A 11 18.59 24.14 7.88
CA ARG A 11 17.86 22.87 7.87
C ARG A 11 16.49 23.11 7.26
N PHE A 12 16.24 22.58 6.09
CA PHE A 12 14.92 22.55 5.48
C PHE A 12 14.45 21.13 5.17
N PHE A 13 13.25 20.90 5.68
CA PHE A 13 12.20 19.98 5.27
C PHE A 13 12.30 18.51 5.60
N ASN A 14 11.61 18.25 6.69
CA ASN A 14 10.98 16.97 7.02
C ASN A 14 10.07 16.51 5.87
N LYS A 15 10.46 15.50 5.10
CA LYS A 15 9.58 14.77 4.19
C LYS A 15 8.52 14.03 5.03
N LYS A 16 7.40 14.68 5.30
CA LYS A 16 6.17 13.96 5.65
C LYS A 16 5.62 13.37 4.36
N THR A 17 5.83 12.09 4.20
CA THR A 17 5.13 11.25 3.24
C THR A 17 3.63 11.39 3.53
N ILE A 18 2.91 12.12 2.68
CA ILE A 18 1.46 12.18 2.72
C ILE A 18 0.96 10.88 2.09
N HIS A 19 0.99 9.81 2.89
CA HIS A 19 0.21 8.63 2.64
C HIS A 19 -0.87 8.57 3.70
N SER A 20 -2.11 8.70 3.29
CA SER A 20 -3.30 8.39 4.10
C SER A 20 -3.48 9.17 5.41
N SER A 21 -3.06 10.45 5.48
CA SER A 21 -3.22 11.23 6.71
C SER A 21 -4.67 11.66 7.00
N THR A 22 -5.53 11.72 6.00
CA THR A 22 -6.96 12.02 6.18
C THR A 22 -7.73 10.92 6.88
N ARG A 23 -7.43 9.65 6.62
CA ARG A 23 -8.01 8.53 7.39
C ARG A 23 -7.59 8.51 8.86
N LYS A 24 -6.39 9.02 9.19
CA LYS A 24 -5.91 9.06 10.58
C LYS A 24 -6.51 10.22 11.40
N ALA A 25 -6.86 11.34 10.80
CA ALA A 25 -7.42 12.49 11.52
C ALA A 25 -8.85 12.22 12.03
N ALA A 26 -9.68 11.53 11.26
CA ALA A 26 -11.02 11.11 11.69
C ALA A 26 -10.97 10.12 12.87
N TRP A 27 -9.99 9.22 12.89
CA TRP A 27 -9.82 8.23 13.97
C TRP A 27 -9.35 8.83 15.30
N THR A 28 -8.62 9.94 15.27
CA THR A 28 -8.13 10.61 16.50
C THR A 28 -9.25 11.33 17.24
N LEU A 29 -10.30 11.79 16.56
CA LEU A 29 -11.44 12.48 17.19
C LEU A 29 -12.44 11.51 17.86
N ILE A 30 -12.65 10.32 17.30
CA ILE A 30 -13.53 9.30 17.89
C ILE A 30 -12.85 8.61 19.09
N ALA A 31 -11.55 8.42 19.06
CA ALA A 31 -10.78 7.92 20.20
C ALA A 31 -10.72 8.93 21.36
N GLY A 32 -10.79 10.22 21.07
CA GLY A 32 -10.77 11.28 22.08
C GLY A 32 -12.06 11.41 22.91
N LEU A 33 -13.21 11.02 22.37
CA LEU A 33 -14.51 11.09 23.07
C LEU A 33 -14.77 9.89 24.00
N LEU A 34 -14.05 8.79 23.83
CA LEU A 34 -14.09 7.62 24.71
C LEU A 34 -13.03 7.63 25.83
N ALA A 35 -12.07 8.58 25.79
CA ALA A 35 -10.95 8.65 26.72
C ALA A 35 -11.17 9.62 27.92
N LEU A 36 -12.33 10.22 28.06
CA LEU A 36 -12.61 11.17 29.15
C LEU A 36 -13.01 10.52 30.51
N SER A 37 -12.81 9.22 30.69
CA SER A 37 -13.10 8.54 31.96
C SER A 37 -11.95 7.68 32.53
N THR A 38 -10.67 7.89 32.15
CA THR A 38 -9.58 7.17 32.82
C THR A 38 -8.41 8.09 33.12
N GLY A 39 -8.05 8.11 34.39
CA GLY A 39 -7.00 8.92 34.98
C GLY A 39 -5.62 8.67 34.39
N THR A 40 -4.81 9.69 34.48
CA THR A 40 -3.39 9.77 34.11
C THR A 40 -2.58 8.58 34.62
N ALA A 41 -2.04 7.76 33.71
CA ALA A 41 -1.00 6.80 34.02
C ALA A 41 0.36 7.36 33.55
N GLN A 42 1.22 7.72 34.48
CA GLN A 42 2.62 8.02 34.25
C GLN A 42 3.34 6.77 33.75
N ALA A 43 4.12 6.92 32.68
CA ALA A 43 5.04 5.89 32.21
C ALA A 43 6.22 5.79 33.19
N GLN A 44 6.27 4.75 34.01
CA GLN A 44 7.45 4.32 34.73
C GLN A 44 8.16 3.23 33.92
N SER A 45 9.40 3.50 33.56
CA SER A 45 10.36 2.53 33.04
C SER A 45 10.87 1.66 34.20
N GLY A 46 10.74 0.35 34.07
CA GLY A 46 11.46 -0.58 34.93
C GLY A 46 10.62 -1.73 35.48
N GLY A 47 11.05 -2.96 35.19
CA GLY A 47 10.66 -4.14 35.92
C GLY A 47 9.91 -5.20 35.11
N SER A 48 10.58 -6.31 34.89
CA SER A 48 10.02 -7.58 34.43
C SER A 48 9.07 -8.17 35.47
N GLY A 49 7.87 -7.62 35.56
CA GLY A 49 6.74 -8.19 36.32
C GLY A 49 5.78 -8.87 35.36
N ALA A 50 5.44 -10.11 35.65
CA ALA A 50 4.44 -10.86 34.90
C ALA A 50 3.16 -10.04 34.70
N LEU A 51 2.69 -9.93 33.48
CA LEU A 51 1.46 -9.24 33.08
C LEU A 51 0.21 -10.00 33.59
N THR A 52 0.03 -10.11 34.92
CA THR A 52 -1.07 -10.86 35.55
C THR A 52 -2.31 -10.01 35.84
N ASN A 53 -2.35 -8.73 35.42
CA ASN A 53 -3.51 -7.85 35.63
C ASN A 53 -4.05 -7.19 34.35
N GLN A 54 -4.18 -7.97 33.28
CA GLN A 54 -4.95 -7.50 32.13
C GLN A 54 -6.44 -7.62 32.49
N ARG A 55 -7.15 -6.48 32.54
CA ARG A 55 -8.62 -6.50 32.57
C ARG A 55 -9.08 -7.31 31.36
N PRO A 56 -9.99 -8.30 31.57
CA PRO A 56 -10.55 -9.05 30.46
C PRO A 56 -11.13 -8.05 29.45
N MET A 57 -10.74 -8.19 28.19
CA MET A 57 -11.26 -7.37 27.11
C MET A 57 -12.72 -7.75 26.93
N VAL A 58 -13.64 -6.81 27.16
CA VAL A 58 -15.07 -7.06 26.93
C VAL A 58 -15.30 -7.11 25.43
N VAL A 59 -15.45 -8.30 24.90
CA VAL A 59 -15.87 -8.53 23.53
C VAL A 59 -17.38 -8.29 23.46
N SER A 60 -17.79 -7.12 22.99
CA SER A 60 -19.22 -6.85 22.76
C SER A 60 -19.62 -7.31 21.37
N LYS A 61 -20.74 -8.04 21.27
CA LYS A 61 -21.33 -8.35 19.96
C LYS A 61 -21.75 -7.03 19.28
N PRO A 62 -21.46 -6.84 17.98
CA PRO A 62 -21.89 -5.64 17.27
C PRO A 62 -23.41 -5.59 17.18
N VAL A 63 -23.98 -4.40 17.39
CA VAL A 63 -25.42 -4.17 17.30
C VAL A 63 -25.76 -3.62 15.90
N PRO A 64 -26.76 -4.18 15.20
CA PRO A 64 -27.16 -3.68 13.89
C PRO A 64 -27.67 -2.24 13.95
N LEU A 65 -27.18 -1.37 13.07
CA LEU A 65 -27.69 -0.01 12.89
C LEU A 65 -28.72 0.01 11.75
N ASN A 66 -29.77 0.82 11.92
CA ASN A 66 -30.76 1.03 10.87
C ASN A 66 -30.26 2.11 9.90
N TRP A 67 -29.78 1.68 8.74
CA TRP A 67 -29.21 2.57 7.74
C TRP A 67 -30.18 2.89 6.57
N ARG A 68 -31.34 2.20 6.49
CA ARG A 68 -32.27 2.33 5.35
C ARG A 68 -32.94 3.69 5.26
N ASN A 69 -32.96 4.45 6.35
CA ASN A 69 -33.51 5.80 6.39
C ASN A 69 -32.46 6.89 6.10
N ILE A 70 -31.23 6.52 5.80
CA ILE A 70 -30.15 7.47 5.48
C ILE A 70 -30.22 7.82 3.99
N VAL A 71 -30.35 9.12 3.69
CA VAL A 71 -30.25 9.62 2.32
C VAL A 71 -28.77 9.76 1.96
N TRP A 72 -28.30 8.91 1.09
CA TRP A 72 -26.92 8.94 0.61
C TRP A 72 -26.77 10.00 -0.47
N PRO A 73 -25.87 10.98 -0.32
CA PRO A 73 -25.63 11.93 -1.39
C PRO A 73 -25.03 11.18 -2.61
N SER A 74 -25.64 11.34 -3.77
CA SER A 74 -25.13 10.80 -5.03
C SER A 74 -23.97 11.62 -5.55
N LEU A 75 -22.96 10.94 -6.14
CA LEU A 75 -21.91 11.62 -6.88
C LEU A 75 -22.46 12.03 -8.25
N ASN A 76 -22.52 13.35 -8.50
CA ASN A 76 -22.93 13.87 -9.80
C ASN A 76 -21.69 14.00 -10.69
N TYR A 77 -21.61 13.21 -11.76
CA TYR A 77 -20.51 13.26 -12.70
C TYR A 77 -20.98 13.15 -14.16
N ALA A 78 -20.19 13.74 -15.06
CA ALA A 78 -20.33 13.57 -16.50
C ALA A 78 -19.11 12.83 -17.05
N ARG A 79 -19.33 11.91 -17.99
CA ARG A 79 -18.27 11.23 -18.73
C ARG A 79 -18.20 11.74 -20.16
N THR A 80 -17.06 12.32 -20.53
CA THR A 80 -16.78 12.76 -21.90
C THR A 80 -15.75 11.80 -22.51
N PRO A 81 -16.15 10.95 -23.48
CA PRO A 81 -15.20 10.10 -24.19
C PRO A 81 -14.27 10.95 -25.06
N ILE A 82 -13.00 10.57 -25.11
CA ILE A 82 -11.97 11.22 -25.93
C ILE A 82 -11.34 10.17 -26.84
N ASP A 83 -10.95 10.58 -28.04
CA ASP A 83 -10.34 9.71 -29.03
C ASP A 83 -9.18 8.90 -28.44
N GLY A 84 -9.08 7.63 -28.86
CA GLY A 84 -8.02 6.75 -28.42
C GLY A 84 -8.32 5.94 -27.17
N GLY A 85 -9.59 5.92 -26.72
CA GLY A 85 -10.05 5.19 -25.56
C GLY A 85 -9.85 5.93 -24.23
N ALA A 86 -9.43 7.20 -24.28
CA ALA A 86 -9.38 8.05 -23.10
C ALA A 86 -10.77 8.58 -22.71
N ALA A 87 -10.93 8.94 -21.44
CA ALA A 87 -12.14 9.57 -20.94
C ALA A 87 -11.82 10.65 -19.91
N LEU A 88 -12.60 11.74 -19.97
CA LEU A 88 -12.66 12.76 -18.94
C LEU A 88 -13.93 12.53 -18.10
N TYR A 89 -13.76 12.46 -16.80
CA TYR A 89 -14.84 12.41 -15.82
C TYR A 89 -14.88 13.76 -15.09
N SER A 90 -15.96 14.50 -15.25
CA SER A 90 -16.18 15.78 -14.58
C SER A 90 -17.09 15.57 -13.38
N ILE A 91 -16.61 15.82 -12.17
CA ILE A 91 -17.35 15.67 -10.92
C ILE A 91 -17.65 17.05 -10.37
N TYR A 92 -18.94 17.40 -10.36
CA TYR A 92 -19.40 18.69 -9.90
C TYR A 92 -19.72 18.64 -8.42
N GLY A 93 -19.16 19.57 -7.66
CA GLY A 93 -19.42 19.69 -6.24
C GLY A 93 -18.98 21.04 -5.69
N GLU A 94 -19.61 21.46 -4.61
CA GLU A 94 -19.20 22.64 -3.86
C GLU A 94 -17.96 22.31 -3.00
N THR A 95 -16.81 22.21 -3.62
CA THR A 95 -15.54 22.02 -2.93
C THR A 95 -14.84 23.34 -2.61
N GLY A 96 -15.61 24.41 -2.45
CA GLY A 96 -15.08 25.76 -2.28
C GLY A 96 -14.37 26.25 -3.55
N LYS A 97 -13.16 26.82 -3.40
CA LYS A 97 -12.36 27.33 -4.53
C LYS A 97 -11.34 26.32 -5.07
N LYS A 98 -11.30 25.10 -4.52
CA LYS A 98 -10.33 24.08 -4.95
C LYS A 98 -10.82 23.32 -6.18
N ILE A 99 -9.87 22.97 -7.04
CA ILE A 99 -10.02 22.03 -8.15
C ILE A 99 -8.97 20.95 -7.98
N ARG A 100 -9.38 19.69 -8.18
CA ARG A 100 -8.49 18.53 -8.24
C ARG A 100 -8.58 17.88 -9.60
N LEU A 101 -7.43 17.44 -10.11
CA LEU A 101 -7.28 16.81 -11.41
C LEU A 101 -6.39 15.57 -11.25
N ASP A 102 -6.95 14.39 -11.50
CA ASP A 102 -6.24 13.12 -11.42
C ASP A 102 -6.08 12.51 -12.81
N PHE A 103 -4.85 12.28 -13.25
CA PHE A 103 -4.51 11.53 -14.46
C PHE A 103 -4.18 10.11 -14.08
N LEU A 104 -4.96 9.16 -14.55
CA LEU A 104 -4.86 7.74 -14.29
C LEU A 104 -4.44 7.04 -15.58
N PHE A 105 -3.13 6.90 -15.78
CA PHE A 105 -2.60 6.24 -16.96
C PHE A 105 -2.79 4.73 -16.85
N GLU A 106 -3.23 4.08 -17.93
CA GLU A 106 -3.30 2.61 -18.01
C GLU A 106 -1.91 1.97 -17.97
N THR A 107 -0.89 2.75 -18.34
CA THR A 107 0.52 2.36 -18.34
C THR A 107 1.14 2.48 -16.96
N GLY A 108 2.13 1.63 -16.68
CA GLY A 108 2.81 1.61 -15.39
C GLY A 108 3.89 0.53 -15.35
N VAL A 109 4.13 -0.03 -14.19
CA VAL A 109 5.19 -1.03 -13.97
C VAL A 109 5.10 -2.21 -14.93
N TYR A 110 3.88 -2.62 -15.30
CA TYR A 110 3.65 -3.76 -16.21
C TYR A 110 3.79 -3.42 -17.69
N SER A 111 3.83 -2.13 -18.04
CA SER A 111 4.01 -1.63 -19.41
C SER A 111 5.47 -1.33 -19.74
N ILE A 112 6.39 -1.55 -18.81
CA ILE A 112 7.80 -1.23 -18.94
C ILE A 112 8.62 -2.51 -19.11
N PRO A 113 9.53 -2.58 -20.09
CA PRO A 113 10.46 -3.70 -20.24
C PRO A 113 11.22 -3.99 -18.95
N ARG A 114 11.44 -5.27 -18.64
CA ARG A 114 12.07 -5.72 -17.38
C ARG A 114 13.37 -4.98 -17.06
N GLN A 115 14.22 -4.76 -18.06
CA GLN A 115 15.53 -4.10 -17.93
C GLN A 115 15.43 -2.60 -17.58
N LEU A 116 14.28 -1.97 -17.79
CA LEU A 116 14.07 -0.54 -17.49
C LEU A 116 13.38 -0.30 -16.14
N ARG A 117 12.82 -1.33 -15.51
CA ARG A 117 11.98 -1.16 -14.29
C ARG A 117 12.72 -0.60 -13.11
N THR A 118 14.02 -0.85 -12.95
CA THR A 118 14.86 -0.23 -11.92
C THR A 118 14.83 1.29 -12.00
N ASN A 119 14.56 1.85 -13.18
CA ASN A 119 14.53 3.29 -13.41
C ASN A 119 13.11 3.88 -13.28
N LEU A 120 12.07 3.08 -13.00
CA LEU A 120 10.70 3.57 -12.91
C LEU A 120 10.52 4.55 -11.76
N SER A 121 10.99 4.21 -10.55
CA SER A 121 10.89 5.10 -9.39
C SER A 121 11.58 6.43 -9.66
N ALA A 122 12.80 6.38 -10.22
CA ALA A 122 13.52 7.57 -10.65
C ALA A 122 12.71 8.40 -11.64
N THR A 123 12.08 7.75 -12.64
CA THR A 123 11.28 8.46 -13.65
C THR A 123 10.08 9.15 -13.00
N VAL A 124 9.35 8.46 -12.11
CA VAL A 124 8.18 8.99 -11.41
C VAL A 124 8.57 10.20 -10.55
N ASP A 125 9.66 10.09 -9.78
CA ASP A 125 10.14 11.18 -8.94
C ASP A 125 10.64 12.37 -9.78
N MET A 126 11.34 12.09 -10.88
CA MET A 126 11.93 13.09 -11.74
C MET A 126 10.91 13.86 -12.63
N PHE A 127 9.66 13.41 -12.75
CA PHE A 127 8.61 14.27 -13.30
C PHE A 127 8.39 15.53 -12.47
N LEU A 128 8.63 15.48 -11.16
CA LEU A 128 8.55 16.63 -10.26
C LEU A 128 9.90 17.33 -10.06
N GLN A 129 10.98 16.54 -9.98
CA GLN A 129 12.31 17.00 -9.58
C GLN A 129 13.23 17.30 -10.76
N GLY A 130 12.86 16.89 -11.97
CA GLY A 130 13.72 16.97 -13.14
C GLY A 130 13.56 18.25 -13.98
N GLY A 131 12.69 19.17 -13.58
CA GLY A 131 12.33 20.34 -14.40
C GLY A 131 11.39 19.99 -15.57
N ALA A 132 10.77 21.03 -16.17
CA ALA A 132 9.82 20.85 -17.28
C ALA A 132 9.77 22.08 -18.21
N GLY A 133 9.67 21.83 -19.51
CA GLY A 133 9.62 22.90 -20.51
C GLY A 133 10.85 23.79 -20.44
N SER A 134 10.66 25.09 -20.19
CA SER A 134 11.74 26.07 -20.01
C SER A 134 12.27 26.16 -18.57
N ARG A 135 11.58 25.57 -17.59
CA ARG A 135 11.92 25.68 -16.17
C ARG A 135 12.79 24.51 -15.72
N ASN A 136 13.93 24.82 -15.06
CA ASN A 136 14.68 23.82 -14.30
C ASN A 136 13.91 23.40 -13.04
N TYR A 137 14.49 22.54 -12.21
CA TYR A 137 13.84 22.05 -10.99
C TYR A 137 13.45 23.19 -10.03
N GLU A 138 14.39 24.07 -9.70
CA GLU A 138 14.16 25.14 -8.73
C GLU A 138 13.09 26.13 -9.22
N GLU A 139 13.17 26.51 -10.49
CA GLU A 139 12.20 27.39 -11.15
C GLU A 139 10.80 26.75 -11.20
N LEU A 140 10.72 25.43 -11.45
CA LEU A 140 9.45 24.71 -11.45
C LEU A 140 8.86 24.64 -10.04
N GLN A 141 9.65 24.27 -9.04
CA GLN A 141 9.18 24.20 -7.65
C GLN A 141 8.74 25.58 -7.14
N LYS A 142 9.53 26.61 -7.43
CA LYS A 142 9.15 27.98 -7.09
C LYS A 142 7.85 28.40 -7.76
N PHE A 143 7.70 28.12 -9.05
CA PHE A 143 6.47 28.42 -9.79
C PHE A 143 5.24 27.72 -9.19
N LEU A 144 5.34 26.42 -8.86
CA LEU A 144 4.26 25.67 -8.26
C LEU A 144 3.89 26.21 -6.87
N SER A 145 4.90 26.48 -6.05
CA SER A 145 4.72 27.00 -4.69
C SER A 145 4.11 28.41 -4.68
N ASP A 146 4.64 29.32 -5.49
CA ASP A 146 4.18 30.72 -5.56
C ASP A 146 2.69 30.81 -6.00
N ASN A 147 2.21 29.82 -6.75
CA ASN A 147 0.83 29.77 -7.26
C ASN A 147 -0.07 28.79 -6.50
N GLY A 148 0.40 28.24 -5.36
CA GLY A 148 -0.40 27.30 -4.56
C GLY A 148 -0.80 26.02 -5.30
N ILE A 149 -0.04 25.61 -6.32
CA ILE A 149 -0.27 24.42 -7.12
C ILE A 149 0.46 23.25 -6.47
N GLN A 150 -0.28 22.21 -6.10
CA GLN A 150 0.29 20.97 -5.58
C GLN A 150 0.25 19.90 -6.67
N VAL A 151 1.40 19.28 -6.96
CA VAL A 151 1.49 18.19 -7.92
C VAL A 151 2.07 16.98 -7.20
N THR A 152 1.43 15.82 -7.38
CA THR A 152 1.91 14.54 -6.89
C THR A 152 2.01 13.57 -8.04
N THR A 153 3.10 12.85 -8.13
CA THR A 153 3.29 11.74 -9.07
C THR A 153 3.46 10.45 -8.31
N GLY A 154 2.98 9.35 -8.85
CA GLY A 154 3.05 8.07 -8.16
C GLY A 154 2.66 6.90 -9.04
N THR A 155 2.48 5.77 -8.37
CA THR A 155 1.89 4.58 -8.96
C THR A 155 0.69 4.14 -8.12
N SER A 156 -0.39 3.74 -8.79
CA SER A 156 -1.57 3.17 -8.13
C SER A 156 -1.27 1.81 -7.49
N GLN A 157 -2.24 1.27 -6.78
CA GLN A 157 -2.17 -0.10 -6.23
C GLN A 157 -1.95 -1.16 -7.33
N LEU A 158 -2.42 -0.91 -8.54
CA LEU A 158 -2.16 -1.76 -9.72
C LEU A 158 -0.82 -1.46 -10.42
N GLY A 159 0.02 -0.60 -9.85
CA GLY A 159 1.29 -0.20 -10.43
C GLY A 159 1.15 0.72 -11.66
N GLN A 160 -0.01 1.30 -11.89
CA GLN A 160 -0.28 2.25 -12.97
C GLN A 160 0.25 3.64 -12.61
N PHE A 161 0.77 4.37 -13.59
CA PHE A 161 1.28 5.72 -13.36
C PHE A 161 0.13 6.70 -13.11
N THR A 162 0.31 7.57 -12.11
CA THR A 162 -0.69 8.57 -11.72
C THR A 162 -0.07 9.94 -11.55
N VAL A 163 -0.83 10.97 -11.91
CA VAL A 163 -0.48 12.37 -11.64
C VAL A 163 -1.70 13.06 -11.06
N THR A 164 -1.57 13.60 -9.85
CA THR A 164 -2.62 14.38 -9.19
C THR A 164 -2.19 15.82 -9.09
N VAL A 165 -3.08 16.74 -9.44
CA VAL A 165 -2.84 18.18 -9.33
C VAL A 165 -3.98 18.82 -8.54
N GLU A 166 -3.63 19.55 -7.48
CA GLU A 166 -4.59 20.34 -6.70
C GLU A 166 -4.24 21.83 -6.83
N MET A 167 -5.25 22.67 -7.05
CA MET A 167 -5.08 24.09 -7.27
C MET A 167 -6.32 24.89 -6.85
N LEU A 168 -6.18 26.18 -6.74
CA LEU A 168 -7.34 27.09 -6.70
C LEU A 168 -7.90 27.28 -8.11
N SER A 169 -9.21 27.52 -8.21
CA SER A 169 -9.88 27.77 -9.49
C SER A 169 -9.34 28.99 -10.24
N THR A 170 -8.78 29.97 -9.51
CA THR A 170 -8.10 31.17 -10.07
C THR A 170 -6.81 30.80 -10.79
N ASP A 171 -6.12 29.78 -10.34
CA ASP A 171 -4.78 29.41 -10.82
C ASP A 171 -4.81 28.26 -11.84
N PHE A 172 -6.02 27.84 -12.23
CA PHE A 172 -6.25 26.73 -13.15
C PHE A 172 -5.41 26.79 -14.43
N ASN A 173 -5.36 27.97 -15.10
CA ASN A 173 -4.61 28.09 -16.34
C ASN A 173 -3.09 27.95 -16.12
N LEU A 174 -2.57 28.43 -14.99
CA LEU A 174 -1.17 28.31 -14.61
C LEU A 174 -0.83 26.83 -14.32
N ALA A 175 -1.69 26.15 -13.59
CA ALA A 175 -1.55 24.73 -13.30
C ALA A 175 -1.59 23.89 -14.59
N MET A 176 -2.51 24.17 -15.51
CA MET A 176 -2.61 23.49 -16.81
C MET A 176 -1.35 23.68 -17.65
N SER A 177 -0.76 24.89 -17.66
CA SER A 177 0.49 25.18 -18.38
C SER A 177 1.69 24.42 -17.79
N ALA A 178 1.78 24.34 -16.45
CA ALA A 178 2.82 23.57 -15.78
C ALA A 178 2.66 22.08 -16.08
N LEU A 179 1.44 21.55 -15.92
CA LEU A 179 1.11 20.15 -16.16
C LEU A 179 1.39 19.72 -17.61
N GLU A 180 0.98 20.53 -18.59
CA GLU A 180 1.31 20.28 -20.00
C GLU A 180 2.83 20.20 -20.21
N SER A 181 3.59 21.10 -19.59
CA SER A 181 5.05 21.08 -19.68
C SER A 181 5.64 19.82 -19.02
N MET A 182 5.14 19.43 -17.85
CA MET A 182 5.60 18.25 -17.12
C MET A 182 5.32 16.95 -17.88
N LEU A 183 4.12 16.81 -18.45
CA LEU A 183 3.73 15.61 -19.16
C LEU A 183 4.37 15.49 -20.55
N LEU A 184 4.41 16.58 -21.31
CA LEU A 184 4.80 16.55 -22.73
C LEU A 184 6.25 16.95 -22.98
N ARG A 185 6.88 17.65 -22.05
CA ARG A 185 8.26 18.17 -22.18
C ARG A 185 9.04 18.06 -20.87
N PRO A 186 9.07 16.86 -20.23
CA PRO A 186 9.90 16.67 -19.04
C PRO A 186 11.37 16.81 -19.41
N ARG A 187 12.14 17.54 -18.61
CA ARG A 187 13.56 17.81 -18.91
C ARG A 187 14.45 16.69 -18.39
N PHE A 188 14.15 16.17 -17.20
CA PHE A 188 15.02 15.25 -16.48
C PHE A 188 16.45 15.77 -16.38
N ASP A 189 16.61 16.99 -15.88
CA ASP A 189 17.91 17.67 -15.81
C ASP A 189 18.96 16.80 -15.13
N ARG A 190 20.18 16.80 -15.68
CA ARG A 190 21.26 15.94 -15.21
C ARG A 190 21.62 16.23 -13.75
N ASP A 191 21.74 17.52 -13.40
CA ASP A 191 22.12 17.94 -12.05
C ASP A 191 21.05 17.51 -11.02
N ALA A 192 19.78 17.65 -11.37
CA ALA A 192 18.67 17.17 -10.55
C ALA A 192 18.69 15.63 -10.38
N LEU A 193 19.05 14.89 -11.45
CA LEU A 193 19.20 13.44 -11.37
C LEU A 193 20.36 13.03 -10.45
N GLU A 194 21.49 13.72 -10.50
CA GLU A 194 22.61 13.43 -9.59
C GLU A 194 22.27 13.74 -8.13
N ILE A 195 21.52 14.84 -7.87
CA ILE A 195 20.99 15.12 -6.52
C ILE A 195 20.05 14.00 -6.07
N TRP A 196 19.11 13.57 -6.92
CA TRP A 196 18.22 12.46 -6.62
C TRP A 196 18.98 11.16 -6.28
N LYS A 197 20.02 10.81 -7.07
CA LYS A 197 20.87 9.63 -6.79
C LYS A 197 21.57 9.74 -5.43
N MET A 198 22.09 10.91 -5.09
CA MET A 198 22.73 11.16 -3.81
C MET A 198 21.71 10.96 -2.68
N GLU A 199 20.53 11.57 -2.75
CA GLU A 199 19.46 11.41 -1.77
C GLU A 199 19.03 9.94 -1.60
N GLN A 200 18.90 9.18 -2.71
CA GLN A 200 18.59 7.75 -2.65
C GLN A 200 19.71 6.95 -1.99
N THR A 201 20.96 7.27 -2.31
CA THR A 201 22.15 6.62 -1.70
C THR A 201 22.20 6.88 -0.20
N ASP A 202 22.01 8.14 0.22
CA ASP A 202 22.00 8.52 1.64
C ASP A 202 20.83 7.87 2.38
N GLY A 203 19.65 7.88 1.76
CA GLY A 203 18.46 7.21 2.28
C GLY A 203 18.64 5.69 2.40
N PHE A 204 19.32 5.08 1.44
CA PHE A 204 19.66 3.66 1.48
C PHE A 204 20.70 3.35 2.57
N GLN A 205 21.77 4.14 2.66
CA GLN A 205 22.77 3.99 3.72
C GLN A 205 22.16 4.18 5.11
N ALA A 206 21.34 5.21 5.30
CA ALA A 206 20.61 5.43 6.54
C ALA A 206 19.62 4.29 6.86
N MET A 207 19.13 3.56 5.86
CA MET A 207 18.35 2.33 6.06
C MET A 207 19.21 1.16 6.50
N LEU A 208 20.45 1.06 6.02
CA LEU A 208 21.40 0.03 6.40
C LEU A 208 21.95 0.27 7.81
N ASP A 209 22.23 1.53 8.18
CA ASP A 209 22.89 1.91 9.44
C ASP A 209 21.97 1.84 10.66
N GLY A 210 20.67 1.82 10.47
CA GLY A 210 19.88 1.98 11.66
C GLY A 210 18.46 1.45 11.68
N GLY A 211 18.26 0.60 12.57
CA GLY A 211 17.12 -0.11 13.05
C GLY A 211 15.83 0.61 13.39
N THR A 212 15.16 1.34 12.50
CA THR A 212 13.73 1.60 12.70
C THR A 212 12.92 0.43 12.14
N ALA A 213 11.84 0.03 12.81
CA ALA A 213 10.95 -1.06 12.37
C ALA A 213 10.48 -0.90 10.91
N ARG A 214 10.34 0.34 10.43
CA ARG A 214 9.96 0.65 9.04
C ARG A 214 11.05 0.28 8.02
N LYS A 215 12.33 0.36 8.42
CA LYS A 215 13.48 0.00 7.58
C LYS A 215 13.62 -1.52 7.50
N GLN A 216 13.41 -2.20 8.63
CA GLN A 216 13.38 -3.66 8.72
C GLN A 216 12.27 -4.27 7.86
N GLY A 217 11.13 -3.61 7.75
CA GLY A 217 10.00 -4.03 6.92
C GLY A 217 10.36 -4.28 5.46
N ARG A 218 11.28 -3.52 4.87
CA ARG A 218 11.73 -3.73 3.48
C ARG A 218 12.54 -5.01 3.29
N PHE A 219 13.37 -5.37 4.26
CA PHE A 219 14.11 -6.65 4.23
C PHE A 219 13.14 -7.83 4.38
N ILE A 220 12.17 -7.72 5.30
CA ILE A 220 11.12 -8.71 5.48
C ILE A 220 10.32 -8.89 4.19
N GLU A 221 9.97 -7.79 3.52
CA GLU A 221 9.21 -7.83 2.27
C GLU A 221 9.98 -8.51 1.13
N GLN A 222 11.25 -8.13 0.93
CA GLN A 222 12.09 -8.76 -0.09
C GLN A 222 12.24 -10.26 0.14
N GLU A 223 12.50 -10.67 1.39
CA GLU A 223 12.63 -12.08 1.73
C GLU A 223 11.30 -12.85 1.57
N ALA A 224 10.17 -12.23 1.89
CA ALA A 224 8.86 -12.84 1.67
C ALA A 224 8.59 -13.08 0.17
N ILE A 225 8.91 -12.11 -0.70
CA ILE A 225 8.80 -12.27 -2.15
C ILE A 225 9.75 -13.38 -2.65
N ARG A 226 10.99 -13.39 -2.16
CA ARG A 226 11.97 -14.42 -2.52
C ARG A 226 11.50 -15.83 -2.12
N LEU A 227 10.93 -15.98 -0.95
CA LEU A 227 10.38 -17.24 -0.46
C LEU A 227 9.16 -17.70 -1.29
N ALA A 228 8.25 -16.77 -1.62
CA ALA A 228 7.01 -17.09 -2.31
C ALA A 228 7.22 -17.37 -3.80
N PHE A 229 8.05 -16.58 -4.47
CA PHE A 229 8.18 -16.57 -5.94
C PHE A 229 9.56 -17.04 -6.45
N GLY A 230 10.52 -17.23 -5.55
CA GLY A 230 11.89 -17.63 -5.88
C GLY A 230 12.85 -16.45 -6.06
N SER A 231 14.15 -16.78 -6.07
CA SER A 231 15.23 -15.79 -6.23
C SER A 231 15.24 -15.12 -7.60
N ASP A 232 14.70 -15.76 -8.63
CA ASP A 232 14.65 -15.19 -9.99
C ASP A 232 13.58 -14.09 -10.13
N HIS A 233 12.71 -13.95 -9.14
CA HIS A 233 11.70 -12.89 -9.16
C HIS A 233 12.36 -11.51 -9.09
N TYR A 234 11.90 -10.59 -9.95
CA TYR A 234 12.51 -9.26 -10.04
C TYR A 234 12.64 -8.54 -8.70
N PHE A 235 11.61 -8.58 -7.86
CA PHE A 235 11.60 -7.89 -6.56
C PHE A 235 12.23 -8.68 -5.41
N ALA A 236 12.68 -9.91 -5.66
CA ALA A 236 13.51 -10.66 -4.71
C ALA A 236 14.88 -10.00 -4.43
N HIS A 237 15.27 -9.04 -5.26
CA HIS A 237 16.50 -8.25 -5.12
C HIS A 237 16.24 -6.73 -5.13
N ALA A 238 15.04 -6.30 -4.70
CA ALA A 238 14.64 -4.89 -4.75
C ALA A 238 15.61 -3.96 -4.00
N LEU A 239 16.10 -4.39 -2.84
CA LEU A 239 17.02 -3.59 -2.04
C LEU A 239 18.40 -3.44 -2.68
N ALA A 240 18.93 -4.52 -3.29
CA ALA A 240 20.22 -4.46 -3.98
C ALA A 240 20.23 -3.41 -5.11
N ARG A 241 19.07 -3.18 -5.74
CA ARG A 241 18.91 -2.16 -6.80
C ARG A 241 18.89 -0.73 -6.31
N MET A 242 18.78 -0.52 -5.00
CA MET A 242 18.93 0.79 -4.36
C MET A 242 20.39 1.08 -4.00
N SER A 243 21.30 0.14 -4.21
CA SER A 243 22.72 0.33 -3.98
C SER A 243 23.33 1.35 -4.95
N LYS A 244 24.39 2.03 -4.52
CA LYS A 244 25.06 3.05 -5.35
C LYS A 244 25.43 2.53 -6.74
N PRO A 245 26.01 1.30 -6.93
CA PRO A 245 26.34 0.81 -8.26
C PRO A 245 25.13 0.64 -9.18
N GLU A 246 23.94 0.35 -8.64
CA GLU A 246 22.71 0.24 -9.42
C GLU A 246 22.10 1.60 -9.74
N LEU A 247 22.18 2.55 -8.79
CA LEU A 247 21.72 3.93 -9.02
C LEU A 247 22.58 4.65 -10.08
N GLU A 248 23.86 4.37 -10.17
CA GLU A 248 24.74 4.91 -11.21
C GLU A 248 24.31 4.51 -12.63
N LYS A 249 23.61 3.38 -12.79
CA LYS A 249 23.06 2.92 -14.07
C LYS A 249 21.80 3.67 -14.53
N VAL A 250 21.23 4.51 -13.65
CA VAL A 250 20.08 5.37 -13.97
C VAL A 250 20.59 6.54 -14.81
N THR A 251 20.06 6.70 -16.01
CA THR A 251 20.48 7.74 -16.96
C THR A 251 19.29 8.55 -17.46
N GLN A 252 19.54 9.81 -17.80
CA GLN A 252 18.54 10.69 -18.39
C GLN A 252 17.85 10.08 -19.63
N GLU A 253 18.60 9.34 -20.46
CA GLU A 253 18.05 8.66 -21.62
C GLU A 253 17.03 7.59 -21.25
N LYS A 254 17.33 6.75 -20.25
CA LYS A 254 16.39 5.74 -19.76
C LYS A 254 15.16 6.36 -19.14
N LEU A 255 15.29 7.50 -18.41
CA LEU A 255 14.14 8.23 -17.87
C LEU A 255 13.24 8.72 -19.00
N ARG A 256 13.80 9.32 -20.07
CA ARG A 256 13.04 9.75 -21.24
C ARG A 256 12.35 8.59 -21.95
N GLN A 257 13.04 7.47 -22.09
CA GLN A 257 12.47 6.24 -22.68
C GLN A 257 11.25 5.75 -21.87
N ILE A 258 11.37 5.70 -20.53
CA ILE A 258 10.28 5.27 -19.67
C ILE A 258 9.14 6.28 -19.69
N ALA A 259 9.43 7.59 -19.60
CA ALA A 259 8.41 8.63 -19.70
C ALA A 259 7.61 8.53 -21.00
N GLY A 260 8.29 8.26 -22.12
CA GLY A 260 7.62 8.01 -23.40
C GLY A 260 6.69 6.80 -23.40
N LEU A 261 6.93 5.81 -22.55
CA LEU A 261 6.03 4.65 -22.37
C LEU A 261 4.89 4.96 -21.39
N LEU A 262 5.14 5.74 -20.35
CA LEU A 262 4.17 6.05 -19.31
C LEU A 262 3.11 7.05 -19.80
N ILE A 263 3.53 8.11 -20.50
CA ILE A 263 2.64 9.16 -20.99
C ILE A 263 1.93 8.69 -22.27
N ASN A 264 0.86 7.95 -22.08
CA ASN A 264 0.11 7.33 -23.17
C ASN A 264 -1.39 7.58 -22.97
N ARG A 265 -2.04 8.12 -24.02
CA ARG A 265 -3.48 8.38 -24.01
C ARG A 265 -4.34 7.12 -24.09
N ALA A 266 -3.81 6.01 -24.56
CA ALA A 266 -4.59 4.77 -24.68
C ALA A 266 -5.04 4.30 -23.28
N GLY A 267 -6.35 4.28 -23.06
CA GLY A 267 -6.96 3.88 -21.78
C GLY A 267 -6.82 4.90 -20.65
N LEU A 268 -6.32 6.12 -20.93
CA LEU A 268 -6.19 7.18 -19.92
C LEU A 268 -7.55 7.61 -19.40
N ASN A 269 -7.75 7.55 -18.09
CA ASN A 269 -8.86 8.17 -17.41
C ASN A 269 -8.38 9.44 -16.70
N VAL A 270 -9.13 10.53 -16.85
CA VAL A 270 -8.85 11.79 -16.16
C VAL A 270 -10.07 12.17 -15.34
N VAL A 271 -9.89 12.44 -14.06
CA VAL A 271 -10.95 12.92 -13.16
C VAL A 271 -10.69 14.39 -12.87
N LEU A 272 -11.63 15.24 -13.23
CA LEU A 272 -11.64 16.67 -12.92
C LEU A 272 -12.75 16.93 -11.91
N SER A 273 -12.44 17.39 -10.72
CA SER A 273 -13.40 17.58 -9.65
C SER A 273 -13.30 18.95 -9.00
N GLY A 274 -14.43 19.45 -8.51
CA GLY A 274 -14.53 20.72 -7.79
C GLY A 274 -15.53 21.70 -8.40
N ASN A 275 -15.32 22.99 -8.14
CA ASN A 275 -16.09 24.07 -8.75
C ASN A 275 -15.58 24.34 -10.18
N ILE A 276 -16.01 23.51 -11.10
CA ILE A 276 -15.54 23.46 -12.49
C ILE A 276 -16.59 23.99 -13.46
N ASN A 277 -16.14 24.42 -14.63
CA ASN A 277 -16.98 24.94 -15.70
C ASN A 277 -16.56 24.38 -17.08
N ALA A 278 -17.41 24.55 -18.09
CA ALA A 278 -17.21 24.03 -19.43
C ALA A 278 -15.88 24.48 -20.09
N LYS A 279 -15.37 25.67 -19.77
CA LYS A 279 -14.07 26.15 -20.29
C LYS A 279 -12.91 25.35 -19.73
N GLN A 280 -12.97 25.00 -18.45
CA GLN A 280 -11.96 24.19 -17.78
C GLN A 280 -12.02 22.74 -18.28
N GLU A 281 -13.21 22.17 -18.42
CA GLU A 281 -13.40 20.84 -19.02
C GLU A 281 -12.80 20.74 -20.42
N LYS A 282 -13.10 21.76 -21.25
CA LYS A 282 -12.52 21.83 -22.59
C LYS A 282 -11.00 21.91 -22.56
N ALA A 283 -10.42 22.71 -21.69
CA ALA A 283 -8.95 22.83 -21.56
C ALA A 283 -8.30 21.50 -21.16
N VAL A 284 -8.90 20.75 -20.23
CA VAL A 284 -8.42 19.40 -19.85
C VAL A 284 -8.57 18.43 -21.02
N ALA A 285 -9.71 18.41 -21.69
CA ALA A 285 -9.93 17.56 -22.86
C ALA A 285 -8.92 17.87 -23.98
N ASP A 286 -8.58 19.15 -24.20
CA ASP A 286 -7.59 19.56 -25.19
C ASP A 286 -6.18 19.09 -24.79
N LEU A 287 -5.82 19.14 -23.49
CA LEU A 287 -4.56 18.58 -23.01
C LEU A 287 -4.50 17.07 -23.21
N ILE A 288 -5.58 16.33 -22.90
CA ILE A 288 -5.64 14.87 -23.10
C ILE A 288 -5.40 14.53 -24.58
N ARG A 289 -5.95 15.30 -25.53
CA ARG A 289 -5.75 15.09 -26.98
C ARG A 289 -4.30 15.30 -27.42
N LYS A 290 -3.54 16.16 -26.74
CA LYS A 290 -2.10 16.40 -27.01
C LYS A 290 -1.21 15.22 -26.56
N ILE A 291 -1.68 14.41 -25.59
CA ILE A 291 -0.92 13.25 -25.12
C ILE A 291 -0.84 12.21 -26.25
N PRO A 292 0.36 11.67 -26.57
CA PRO A 292 0.52 10.67 -27.61
C PRO A 292 -0.34 9.43 -27.37
N ARG A 293 -0.88 8.84 -28.44
CA ARG A 293 -1.52 7.53 -28.39
C ARG A 293 -0.56 6.47 -28.87
N LEU A 294 -0.13 5.62 -27.96
CA LEU A 294 0.74 4.48 -28.27
C LEU A 294 -0.07 3.19 -28.13
N THR A 295 0.27 2.18 -28.88
CA THR A 295 -0.28 0.84 -28.64
C THR A 295 0.22 0.34 -27.29
N PRO A 296 -0.67 0.02 -26.33
CA PRO A 296 -0.24 -0.51 -25.05
C PRO A 296 0.50 -1.83 -25.26
N VAL A 297 1.71 -1.91 -24.76
CA VAL A 297 2.44 -3.17 -24.68
C VAL A 297 2.33 -3.67 -23.27
N SER A 298 1.64 -4.79 -23.08
CA SER A 298 1.62 -5.48 -21.80
C SER A 298 2.82 -6.42 -21.73
N TYR A 299 3.75 -6.13 -20.84
CA TYR A 299 4.85 -7.04 -20.53
C TYR A 299 4.43 -7.93 -19.35
N SER A 300 4.01 -9.14 -19.65
CA SER A 300 3.80 -10.17 -18.61
C SER A 300 5.17 -10.68 -18.14
N TRP A 301 5.73 -10.04 -17.13
CA TRP A 301 6.99 -10.45 -16.52
C TRP A 301 6.80 -11.11 -15.16
N LEU A 302 5.60 -11.01 -14.64
CA LEU A 302 5.21 -11.78 -13.47
C LEU A 302 4.93 -13.20 -13.93
N PRO A 303 5.32 -14.18 -13.14
CA PRO A 303 4.90 -15.54 -13.43
C PRO A 303 3.37 -15.55 -13.51
N ASP A 304 2.84 -15.95 -14.66
CA ASP A 304 1.39 -16.13 -14.88
C ASP A 304 0.79 -17.11 -13.88
N ARG A 305 1.64 -17.82 -13.16
CA ARG A 305 1.27 -18.80 -12.16
C ARG A 305 2.15 -18.65 -10.93
N ILE A 306 1.52 -18.41 -9.83
CA ILE A 306 2.07 -18.69 -8.52
C ILE A 306 2.40 -20.20 -8.51
N LYS A 307 3.68 -20.55 -8.47
CA LYS A 307 4.11 -21.93 -8.42
C LYS A 307 3.91 -22.43 -6.99
N SER A 308 2.91 -23.28 -6.79
CA SER A 308 2.83 -24.05 -5.55
C SER A 308 4.05 -24.98 -5.49
N PRO A 309 4.85 -24.96 -4.42
CA PRO A 309 5.95 -25.90 -4.27
C PRO A 309 5.45 -27.34 -4.15
N ALA A 310 6.32 -28.28 -4.43
CA ALA A 310 6.02 -29.70 -4.39
C ALA A 310 5.59 -30.19 -2.99
N ASN A 311 5.95 -29.46 -1.93
CA ASN A 311 5.51 -29.69 -0.57
C ASN A 311 4.64 -28.52 -0.08
N ASN A 312 3.56 -28.78 0.60
CA ASN A 312 2.65 -27.76 1.14
C ASN A 312 3.15 -27.16 2.48
N LYS A 313 4.46 -27.23 2.76
CA LYS A 313 5.04 -26.71 4.00
C LYS A 313 5.22 -25.19 3.91
N MET A 314 4.85 -24.51 4.98
CA MET A 314 5.14 -23.08 5.14
C MET A 314 6.66 -22.84 5.08
N ARG A 315 7.12 -21.91 4.28
CA ARG A 315 8.54 -21.59 4.17
C ARG A 315 8.93 -20.50 5.17
N LEU A 316 10.04 -20.71 5.89
CA LEU A 316 10.54 -19.80 6.92
C LEU A 316 11.94 -19.31 6.57
N THR A 317 12.14 -17.99 6.62
CA THR A 317 13.47 -17.36 6.73
C THR A 317 13.61 -16.67 8.08
N ILE A 318 14.76 -16.85 8.73
CA ILE A 318 15.13 -16.17 9.98
C ILE A 318 16.27 -15.20 9.68
N ILE A 319 16.02 -13.92 9.96
CA ILE A 319 17.03 -12.84 9.94
C ILE A 319 17.40 -12.55 11.38
N ARG A 320 18.62 -12.96 11.78
CA ARG A 320 19.12 -12.79 13.16
C ARG A 320 19.70 -11.40 13.35
N LYS A 321 19.29 -10.72 14.43
CA LYS A 321 19.83 -9.45 14.89
C LYS A 321 19.97 -9.50 16.42
N PRO A 322 21.21 -9.65 16.95
CA PRO A 322 21.47 -9.97 18.36
C PRO A 322 20.94 -8.96 19.38
N ASP A 323 20.86 -7.68 19.02
CA ASP A 323 20.42 -6.57 19.89
C ASP A 323 18.91 -6.46 20.06
N LEU A 324 18.10 -7.31 19.42
CA LEU A 324 16.65 -7.29 19.54
C LEU A 324 16.17 -8.17 20.70
N SER A 325 15.38 -7.58 21.60
CA SER A 325 14.70 -8.30 22.70
C SER A 325 13.44 -9.03 22.23
N GLN A 326 12.85 -8.59 21.11
CA GLN A 326 11.65 -9.17 20.51
C GLN A 326 11.91 -9.47 19.04
N ALA A 327 11.29 -10.53 18.55
CA ALA A 327 11.23 -10.83 17.14
C ALA A 327 9.97 -10.24 16.51
N THR A 328 10.12 -9.65 15.33
CA THR A 328 9.00 -9.28 14.44
C THR A 328 8.81 -10.40 13.42
N LEU A 329 7.59 -10.89 13.30
CA LEU A 329 7.23 -11.96 12.36
C LEU A 329 6.19 -11.44 11.40
N THR A 330 6.35 -11.83 10.13
CA THR A 330 5.34 -11.55 9.10
C THR A 330 5.07 -12.83 8.32
N LEU A 331 3.84 -13.32 8.41
CA LEU A 331 3.33 -14.38 7.56
C LEU A 331 2.63 -13.72 6.37
N ARG A 332 2.90 -14.21 5.16
CA ARG A 332 2.25 -13.77 3.93
C ARG A 332 1.75 -14.97 3.13
N HIS A 333 0.54 -14.83 2.62
CA HIS A 333 -0.04 -15.78 1.66
C HIS A 333 -0.51 -14.98 0.44
N TYR A 334 0.14 -15.20 -0.69
CA TYR A 334 -0.19 -14.51 -1.93
C TYR A 334 -1.27 -15.28 -2.69
N LEU A 335 -2.33 -14.57 -3.06
CA LEU A 335 -3.50 -15.11 -3.76
C LEU A 335 -3.51 -14.62 -5.22
N PRO A 336 -3.64 -15.50 -6.20
CA PRO A 336 -3.73 -15.09 -7.59
C PRO A 336 -5.10 -14.51 -7.92
N ASN A 337 -5.14 -13.72 -8.99
CA ASN A 337 -6.38 -13.29 -9.64
C ASN A 337 -7.36 -12.47 -8.79
N ILE A 338 -6.94 -11.88 -7.68
CA ILE A 338 -7.81 -11.03 -6.85
C ILE A 338 -8.46 -9.91 -7.70
N GLY A 339 -7.72 -9.31 -8.62
CA GLY A 339 -8.25 -8.29 -9.54
C GLY A 339 -9.35 -8.77 -10.49
N LYS A 340 -9.55 -10.09 -10.63
CA LYS A 340 -10.60 -10.70 -11.46
C LYS A 340 -11.86 -11.04 -10.68
N LEU A 341 -11.85 -10.90 -9.35
CA LEU A 341 -13.02 -11.14 -8.53
C LEU A 341 -14.15 -10.18 -8.92
N ASN A 342 -15.35 -10.71 -9.07
CA ASN A 342 -16.53 -9.90 -9.24
C ASN A 342 -16.93 -9.19 -7.92
N ARG A 343 -17.93 -8.31 -7.97
CA ARG A 343 -18.34 -7.50 -6.81
C ARG A 343 -18.83 -8.32 -5.62
N ILE A 344 -19.55 -9.42 -5.88
CA ILE A 344 -20.04 -10.32 -4.83
C ILE A 344 -18.84 -11.02 -4.15
N GLU A 345 -17.92 -11.55 -4.94
CA GLU A 345 -16.72 -12.20 -4.44
C GLU A 345 -15.85 -11.23 -3.64
N ARG A 346 -15.70 -9.98 -4.07
CA ARG A 346 -15.00 -8.93 -3.29
C ARG A 346 -15.69 -8.65 -1.95
N THR A 347 -17.03 -8.57 -1.93
CA THR A 347 -17.80 -8.43 -0.69
C THR A 347 -17.55 -9.60 0.24
N ARG A 348 -17.54 -10.83 -0.26
CA ARG A 348 -17.22 -12.04 0.51
C ARG A 348 -15.79 -12.02 1.07
N MET A 349 -14.81 -11.63 0.25
CA MET A 349 -13.42 -11.45 0.71
C MET A 349 -13.30 -10.35 1.77
N THR A 350 -14.10 -9.28 1.68
CA THR A 350 -14.15 -8.24 2.71
C THR A 350 -14.68 -8.80 4.04
N LEU A 351 -15.71 -9.65 3.99
CA LEU A 351 -16.25 -10.31 5.19
C LEU A 351 -15.25 -11.31 5.80
N LEU A 352 -14.56 -12.09 4.98
CA LEU A 352 -13.46 -12.95 5.43
C LEU A 352 -12.35 -12.15 6.14
N ARG A 353 -11.98 -11.00 5.56
CA ARG A 353 -11.03 -10.08 6.19
C ARG A 353 -11.53 -9.60 7.54
N GLU A 354 -12.80 -9.20 7.64
CA GLU A 354 -13.36 -8.68 8.88
C GLU A 354 -13.34 -9.72 10.01
N VAL A 355 -13.59 -11.00 9.70
CA VAL A 355 -13.49 -12.10 10.67
C VAL A 355 -12.05 -12.33 11.11
N PHE A 356 -11.12 -12.33 10.18
CA PHE A 356 -9.73 -12.71 10.47
C PHE A 356 -8.90 -11.52 11.00
N SER A 357 -9.24 -10.30 10.58
CA SER A 357 -8.49 -9.06 10.84
C SER A 357 -9.43 -7.87 10.88
N ALA A 358 -10.08 -7.62 12.01
CA ALA A 358 -11.00 -6.50 12.14
C ALA A 358 -10.34 -5.15 11.79
N SER A 359 -10.79 -4.52 10.71
CA SER A 359 -10.36 -3.18 10.32
C SER A 359 -11.09 -2.08 11.10
N GLY A 360 -12.08 -2.43 11.88
CA GLY A 360 -13.01 -1.51 12.56
C GLY A 360 -12.63 -1.03 13.96
N GLY A 361 -11.41 -1.24 14.42
CA GLY A 361 -10.89 -0.58 15.63
C GLY A 361 -11.23 -1.26 16.96
N VAL A 362 -11.98 -2.34 16.99
CA VAL A 362 -12.16 -3.13 18.22
C VAL A 362 -11.13 -4.26 18.23
N ILE A 363 -9.94 -3.94 18.73
CA ILE A 363 -8.86 -4.91 18.90
C ILE A 363 -9.38 -6.09 19.73
N GLY A 364 -9.29 -7.30 19.19
CA GLY A 364 -9.64 -8.55 19.87
C GLY A 364 -10.96 -9.19 19.48
N ASN A 365 -11.71 -8.61 18.55
CA ASN A 365 -12.90 -9.26 18.00
C ASN A 365 -12.56 -10.12 16.77
N ASP A 366 -11.38 -9.91 16.17
CA ASP A 366 -10.91 -10.75 15.08
C ASP A 366 -10.19 -12.00 15.59
N ARG A 367 -10.24 -13.05 14.79
CA ARG A 367 -9.70 -14.36 15.14
C ARG A 367 -8.21 -14.32 15.46
N PHE A 368 -7.44 -13.53 14.70
CA PHE A 368 -6.00 -13.45 14.86
C PHE A 368 -5.58 -12.68 16.11
N SER A 369 -6.15 -11.48 16.33
CA SER A 369 -5.86 -10.69 17.53
C SER A 369 -6.34 -11.38 18.81
N LYS A 370 -7.49 -12.04 18.74
CA LYS A 370 -7.99 -12.84 19.87
C LYS A 370 -6.98 -13.93 20.25
N ALA A 371 -6.55 -14.74 19.29
CA ALA A 371 -5.61 -15.83 19.56
C ALA A 371 -4.25 -15.31 20.08
N MET A 372 -3.67 -14.30 19.43
CA MET A 372 -2.30 -13.87 19.71
C MET A 372 -2.18 -12.93 20.91
N ARG A 373 -3.23 -12.16 21.21
CA ARG A 373 -3.20 -11.17 22.30
C ARG A 373 -4.10 -11.58 23.47
N ALA A 374 -5.40 -11.77 23.20
CA ALA A 374 -6.37 -11.93 24.28
C ALA A 374 -6.23 -13.29 24.99
N ASP A 375 -6.10 -14.38 24.22
CA ASP A 375 -6.09 -15.74 24.76
C ASP A 375 -4.68 -16.17 25.21
N SER A 376 -3.61 -15.75 24.50
CA SER A 376 -2.24 -16.24 24.78
C SER A 376 -1.28 -15.21 25.36
N GLY A 377 -1.53 -13.91 25.17
CA GLY A 377 -0.61 -12.85 25.57
C GLY A 377 0.75 -12.90 24.86
N LEU A 378 0.85 -13.56 23.68
CA LEU A 378 2.09 -13.73 22.93
C LEU A 378 2.49 -12.47 22.17
N SER A 379 1.54 -11.63 21.79
CA SER A 379 1.79 -10.39 21.08
C SER A 379 0.90 -9.27 21.61
N TYR A 380 1.48 -8.09 21.81
CA TYR A 380 0.72 -6.91 22.24
C TYR A 380 -0.08 -6.28 21.08
N SER A 381 0.49 -6.26 19.88
CA SER A 381 -0.11 -5.63 18.70
C SER A 381 -0.08 -6.56 17.49
N PRO A 382 -0.76 -7.70 17.55
CA PRO A 382 -0.92 -8.53 16.37
C PRO A 382 -1.79 -7.77 15.35
N SER A 383 -1.44 -7.89 14.08
CA SER A 383 -2.20 -7.31 13.00
C SER A 383 -2.32 -8.30 11.86
N ALA A 384 -3.46 -8.32 11.22
CA ALA A 384 -3.62 -8.97 9.95
C ALA A 384 -4.17 -7.94 8.96
N ALA A 385 -3.84 -8.07 7.69
CA ALA A 385 -4.29 -7.20 6.64
C ALA A 385 -4.55 -8.01 5.38
N PHE A 386 -5.64 -7.68 4.73
CA PHE A 386 -5.97 -8.13 3.39
C PHE A 386 -6.84 -7.08 2.73
N ASP A 387 -6.48 -6.69 1.53
CA ASP A 387 -7.30 -5.79 0.73
C ASP A 387 -7.79 -6.58 -0.50
N PRO A 388 -9.09 -6.90 -0.55
CA PRO A 388 -9.64 -7.68 -1.66
C PRO A 388 -9.70 -6.90 -2.98
N GLU A 389 -9.51 -5.59 -2.93
CA GLU A 389 -9.53 -4.72 -4.10
C GLU A 389 -8.12 -4.39 -4.59
N ALA A 390 -7.11 -4.56 -3.72
CA ALA A 390 -5.72 -4.26 -4.04
C ALA A 390 -4.98 -5.49 -4.59
N ILE A 391 -4.22 -5.23 -5.65
CA ILE A 391 -3.20 -6.14 -6.14
C ILE A 391 -1.84 -5.57 -5.74
N GLU A 392 -1.00 -6.38 -5.09
CA GLU A 392 0.33 -5.92 -4.75
C GLU A 392 1.16 -5.71 -6.02
N PRO A 393 1.61 -4.48 -6.33
CA PRO A 393 2.20 -4.14 -7.63
C PRO A 393 3.45 -4.98 -7.95
N ASN A 394 4.17 -5.39 -6.92
CA ASN A 394 5.41 -6.14 -7.06
C ASN A 394 5.18 -7.62 -7.38
N THR A 395 3.99 -8.14 -7.12
CA THR A 395 3.69 -9.57 -7.24
C THR A 395 2.48 -9.87 -8.12
N ASN A 396 1.70 -8.85 -8.48
CA ASN A 396 0.41 -8.98 -9.19
C ASN A 396 -0.54 -9.96 -8.50
N ALA A 397 -0.49 -10.02 -7.20
CA ALA A 397 -1.27 -10.92 -6.37
C ALA A 397 -1.89 -10.18 -5.20
N GLY A 398 -3.07 -10.60 -4.78
CA GLY A 398 -3.58 -10.24 -3.46
C GLY A 398 -2.72 -10.89 -2.38
N VAL A 399 -2.68 -10.31 -1.20
CA VAL A 399 -1.86 -10.87 -0.11
C VAL A 399 -2.56 -10.77 1.24
N TRP A 400 -2.67 -11.92 1.90
CA TRP A 400 -2.90 -11.97 3.33
C TRP A 400 -1.58 -11.70 4.06
N ARG A 401 -1.57 -10.71 4.94
CA ARG A 401 -0.41 -10.36 5.77
C ARG A 401 -0.80 -10.48 7.23
N LEU A 402 -0.07 -11.28 7.98
CA LEU A 402 -0.15 -11.34 9.42
C LEU A 402 1.18 -10.85 9.97
N SER A 403 1.14 -9.87 10.85
CA SER A 403 2.35 -9.34 11.48
C SER A 403 2.16 -9.26 12.98
N PHE A 404 3.18 -9.68 13.73
CA PHE A 404 3.17 -9.65 15.18
C PHE A 404 4.59 -9.59 15.74
N GLN A 405 4.69 -9.14 16.97
CA GLN A 405 5.93 -9.16 17.72
C GLN A 405 5.78 -10.10 18.93
N SER A 406 6.83 -10.83 19.24
CA SER A 406 6.85 -11.72 20.40
C SER A 406 8.24 -11.71 21.04
N PRO A 407 8.35 -11.89 22.37
CA PRO A 407 9.64 -12.12 23.03
C PRO A 407 10.37 -13.30 22.38
N ASN A 408 11.69 -13.18 22.24
CA ASN A 408 12.50 -14.24 21.59
C ASN A 408 12.38 -15.58 22.30
N GLU A 409 12.17 -15.61 23.61
CA GLU A 409 12.03 -16.80 24.45
C GLU A 409 10.71 -17.56 24.16
N ARG A 410 9.67 -16.85 23.69
CA ARG A 410 8.34 -17.44 23.39
C ARG A 410 8.08 -17.58 21.90
N ILE A 411 9.12 -17.40 21.09
CA ILE A 411 8.95 -17.29 19.63
C ILE A 411 8.40 -18.56 18.98
N VAL A 412 8.80 -19.73 19.48
CA VAL A 412 8.32 -21.01 18.95
C VAL A 412 6.83 -21.19 19.22
N GLU A 413 6.38 -20.84 20.43
CA GLU A 413 4.96 -20.84 20.80
C GLU A 413 4.15 -19.89 19.90
N ALA A 414 4.67 -18.68 19.69
CA ALA A 414 4.04 -17.69 18.84
C ALA A 414 3.92 -18.13 17.37
N VAL A 415 4.96 -18.76 16.83
CA VAL A 415 4.94 -19.33 15.46
C VAL A 415 3.92 -20.47 15.38
N LYS A 416 3.90 -21.39 16.35
CA LYS A 416 2.94 -22.49 16.39
C LYS A 416 1.50 -21.97 16.41
N LEU A 417 1.20 -20.99 17.26
CA LEU A 417 -0.14 -20.43 17.37
C LEU A 417 -0.56 -19.66 16.12
N ALA A 418 0.30 -18.80 15.59
CA ALA A 418 0.01 -18.04 14.36
C ALA A 418 -0.23 -18.97 13.17
N THR A 419 0.62 -19.99 13.01
CA THR A 419 0.47 -21.02 11.96
C THR A 419 -0.82 -21.82 12.13
N LYS A 420 -1.14 -22.25 13.36
CA LYS A 420 -2.39 -22.96 13.65
C LYS A 420 -3.61 -22.09 13.33
N THR A 421 -3.62 -20.84 13.79
CA THR A 421 -4.74 -19.90 13.56
C THR A 421 -4.96 -19.68 12.06
N TRP A 422 -3.87 -19.47 11.29
CA TRP A 422 -3.93 -19.35 9.84
C TRP A 422 -4.45 -20.63 9.18
N ASN A 423 -3.90 -21.80 9.52
CA ASN A 423 -4.29 -23.07 8.91
C ASN A 423 -5.75 -23.42 9.20
N THR A 424 -6.23 -23.20 10.41
CA THR A 424 -7.65 -23.39 10.77
C THR A 424 -8.55 -22.49 9.92
N PHE A 425 -8.20 -21.20 9.79
CA PHE A 425 -8.95 -20.29 8.93
C PHE A 425 -8.94 -20.74 7.46
N ALA A 426 -7.76 -21.12 6.94
CA ALA A 426 -7.58 -21.51 5.55
C ALA A 426 -8.23 -22.85 5.17
N SER A 427 -8.41 -23.78 6.13
CA SER A 427 -8.94 -25.13 5.88
C SER A 427 -10.38 -25.34 6.37
N GLU A 428 -10.79 -24.67 7.43
CA GLU A 428 -12.12 -24.83 8.04
C GLU A 428 -13.04 -23.65 7.69
N GLY A 429 -12.48 -22.51 7.26
CA GLY A 429 -13.22 -21.31 6.93
C GLY A 429 -13.71 -20.56 8.17
N ILE A 430 -14.83 -19.86 8.02
CA ILE A 430 -15.50 -19.09 9.07
C ILE A 430 -16.83 -19.74 9.45
N THR A 431 -17.28 -19.47 10.66
CA THR A 431 -18.57 -19.95 11.15
C THR A 431 -19.70 -18.99 10.78
N GLN A 432 -20.95 -19.45 10.89
CA GLN A 432 -22.13 -18.63 10.65
C GLN A 432 -22.22 -17.46 11.65
N GLU A 433 -21.83 -17.66 12.90
CA GLU A 433 -21.80 -16.61 13.92
C GLU A 433 -20.74 -15.54 13.61
N GLU A 434 -19.56 -15.95 13.16
CA GLU A 434 -18.51 -15.03 12.74
C GLU A 434 -18.95 -14.21 11.52
N LEU A 435 -19.60 -14.83 10.54
CA LEU A 435 -20.15 -14.12 9.39
C LEU A 435 -21.15 -13.05 9.80
N GLU A 436 -22.08 -13.39 10.70
CA GLU A 436 -23.10 -12.44 11.17
C GLU A 436 -22.46 -11.25 11.87
N ASN A 437 -21.51 -11.50 12.77
CA ASN A 437 -20.80 -10.45 13.51
C ASN A 437 -19.96 -9.57 12.55
N ALA A 438 -19.25 -10.16 11.59
CA ALA A 438 -18.45 -9.45 10.61
C ALA A 438 -19.33 -8.57 9.70
N ARG A 439 -20.47 -9.11 9.27
CA ARG A 439 -21.44 -8.38 8.44
C ARG A 439 -21.97 -7.13 9.15
N ILE A 440 -22.41 -7.28 10.41
CA ILE A 440 -22.91 -6.15 11.20
C ILE A 440 -21.78 -5.14 11.47
N ALA A 441 -20.61 -5.60 11.86
CA ALA A 441 -19.45 -4.74 12.12
C ALA A 441 -19.06 -3.95 10.87
N ARG A 442 -19.05 -4.59 9.70
CA ARG A 442 -18.70 -3.94 8.44
C ARG A 442 -19.75 -2.91 8.01
N ILE A 443 -21.03 -3.22 8.16
CA ILE A 443 -22.11 -2.26 7.92
C ILE A 443 -21.93 -1.05 8.83
N ASN A 444 -21.77 -1.25 10.14
CA ASN A 444 -21.59 -0.17 11.11
C ASN A 444 -20.35 0.70 10.81
N THR A 445 -19.22 0.08 10.45
CA THR A 445 -18.00 0.80 10.06
C THR A 445 -18.24 1.63 8.79
N THR A 446 -18.92 1.08 7.81
CA THR A 446 -19.28 1.81 6.59
C THR A 446 -20.15 3.02 6.88
N LEU A 447 -21.11 2.89 7.82
CA LEU A 447 -22.00 3.97 8.24
C LEU A 447 -21.28 5.04 9.07
N ALA A 448 -20.28 4.65 9.86
CA ALA A 448 -19.49 5.57 10.67
C ALA A 448 -18.44 6.36 9.86
N THR A 449 -18.19 5.96 8.61
CA THR A 449 -17.29 6.69 7.74
C THR A 449 -18.04 7.89 7.17
N GLU A 450 -17.70 9.08 7.64
CA GLU A 450 -18.23 10.32 7.12
C GLU A 450 -17.67 10.55 5.72
N MET A 451 -18.53 10.55 4.70
CA MET A 451 -18.11 10.74 3.32
C MET A 451 -18.28 12.19 2.91
N THR A 452 -17.18 12.91 2.83
CA THR A 452 -17.12 14.20 2.15
C THR A 452 -17.19 14.00 0.62
N VAL A 453 -17.42 15.09 -0.13
CA VAL A 453 -17.34 15.02 -1.61
C VAL A 453 -15.96 14.58 -2.07
N PHE A 454 -14.89 14.97 -1.34
CA PHE A 454 -13.52 14.56 -1.66
C PHE A 454 -13.29 13.06 -1.45
N ASP A 455 -13.81 12.50 -0.34
CA ASP A 455 -13.70 11.05 -0.09
C ASP A 455 -14.37 10.26 -1.21
N LYS A 456 -15.51 10.76 -1.71
CA LYS A 456 -16.22 10.14 -2.85
C LYS A 456 -15.45 10.25 -4.17
N VAL A 457 -14.74 11.37 -4.38
CA VAL A 457 -13.86 11.52 -5.55
C VAL A 457 -12.70 10.55 -5.47
N GLU A 458 -12.14 10.35 -4.27
CA GLU A 458 -11.05 9.38 -4.05
C GLU A 458 -11.54 7.95 -4.29
N ASP A 459 -12.68 7.56 -3.71
CA ASP A 459 -13.30 6.24 -3.96
C ASP A 459 -13.64 6.04 -5.45
N PHE A 460 -14.17 7.07 -6.13
CA PHE A 460 -14.45 7.03 -7.56
C PHE A 460 -13.18 6.84 -8.38
N THR A 461 -12.10 7.52 -8.00
CA THR A 461 -10.79 7.42 -8.65
C THR A 461 -10.19 6.03 -8.47
N ASP A 462 -10.31 5.47 -7.26
CA ASP A 462 -9.88 4.10 -6.96
C ASP A 462 -10.71 3.06 -7.74
N ASP A 463 -12.02 3.24 -7.86
CA ASP A 463 -12.89 2.40 -8.69
C ASP A 463 -12.50 2.43 -10.18
N LEU A 464 -12.14 3.61 -10.70
CA LEU A 464 -11.60 3.74 -12.06
C LEU A 464 -10.30 2.97 -12.24
N GLN A 465 -9.38 3.10 -11.28
CA GLN A 465 -8.08 2.42 -11.31
C GLN A 465 -8.23 0.90 -11.22
N THR A 466 -9.11 0.42 -10.37
CA THR A 466 -9.35 -1.02 -10.17
C THR A 466 -10.26 -1.63 -11.23
N ARG A 467 -10.72 -0.83 -12.21
CA ARG A 467 -11.62 -1.25 -13.30
C ARG A 467 -12.94 -1.81 -12.81
N THR A 468 -13.43 -1.33 -11.69
CA THR A 468 -14.72 -1.73 -11.12
C THR A 468 -15.91 -0.99 -11.72
N LEU A 469 -15.67 0.05 -12.54
CA LEU A 469 -16.70 0.74 -13.30
C LEU A 469 -17.29 -0.15 -14.44
N PRO A 470 -18.59 -0.07 -14.77
CA PRO A 470 -19.26 1.20 -15.07
C PRO A 470 -20.16 1.80 -14.00
N ASN A 471 -20.39 1.17 -12.88
CA ASN A 471 -21.20 1.78 -11.83
C ASN A 471 -20.34 2.00 -10.60
N PRO A 472 -19.96 3.26 -10.28
CA PRO A 472 -19.40 3.55 -8.97
C PRO A 472 -20.36 3.00 -7.92
N LEU A 473 -19.82 2.22 -7.01
CA LEU A 473 -20.59 1.64 -5.94
C LEU A 473 -21.12 2.76 -5.07
N SER A 474 -22.43 3.02 -5.11
CA SER A 474 -23.03 3.79 -4.04
C SER A 474 -22.80 3.02 -2.74
N VAL A 475 -22.53 3.73 -1.65
CA VAL A 475 -22.46 3.15 -0.29
C VAL A 475 -23.68 2.26 -0.03
N GLU A 476 -24.87 2.71 -0.47
CA GLU A 476 -26.11 1.95 -0.40
C GLU A 476 -26.00 0.58 -1.10
N SER A 477 -25.45 0.52 -2.31
CA SER A 477 -25.27 -0.74 -3.03
C SER A 477 -24.31 -1.69 -2.32
N ALA A 478 -23.27 -1.16 -1.67
CA ALA A 478 -22.35 -1.95 -0.87
C ALA A 478 -23.04 -2.51 0.38
N LEU A 479 -23.84 -1.69 1.07
CA LEU A 479 -24.60 -2.10 2.25
C LEU A 479 -25.66 -3.17 1.90
N VAL A 480 -26.37 -3.00 0.78
CA VAL A 480 -27.34 -4.02 0.28
C VAL A 480 -26.65 -5.34 0.04
N ARG A 481 -25.46 -5.35 -0.61
CA ARG A 481 -24.71 -6.60 -0.83
C ARG A 481 -24.26 -7.24 0.47
N LEU A 482 -23.76 -6.46 1.43
CA LEU A 482 -23.40 -6.97 2.75
C LEU A 482 -24.58 -7.62 3.46
N GLU A 483 -25.78 -7.04 3.37
CA GLU A 483 -26.98 -7.61 3.96
C GLU A 483 -27.47 -8.91 3.28
N GLN A 484 -27.16 -9.07 1.99
CA GLN A 484 -27.53 -10.25 1.22
C GLN A 484 -26.65 -11.47 1.52
N GLU A 485 -25.39 -11.27 1.97
CA GLU A 485 -24.47 -12.35 2.30
C GLU A 485 -24.83 -12.94 3.67
N LYS A 486 -25.75 -13.90 3.69
CA LYS A 486 -26.28 -14.58 4.89
C LYS A 486 -25.82 -16.02 5.05
N ASP A 487 -25.31 -16.62 3.99
CA ASP A 487 -24.89 -18.01 3.96
C ASP A 487 -23.35 -18.09 3.97
N VAL A 488 -22.81 -18.83 4.91
CA VAL A 488 -21.37 -19.00 5.08
C VAL A 488 -20.75 -19.90 4.02
N ALA A 489 -21.50 -20.83 3.44
CA ALA A 489 -20.96 -21.83 2.52
C ALA A 489 -20.29 -21.21 1.28
N PRO A 490 -20.93 -20.32 0.50
CA PRO A 490 -20.29 -19.74 -0.69
C PRO A 490 -19.11 -18.81 -0.34
N ILE A 491 -19.03 -18.31 0.89
CA ILE A 491 -17.91 -17.50 1.37
C ILE A 491 -16.70 -18.41 1.64
N ASN A 492 -16.92 -19.53 2.30
CA ASN A 492 -15.88 -20.52 2.58
C ASN A 492 -15.39 -21.20 1.30
N GLU A 493 -16.27 -21.54 0.35
CA GLU A 493 -15.88 -22.05 -0.97
C GLU A 493 -14.94 -21.09 -1.70
N LEU A 494 -15.25 -19.78 -1.67
CA LEU A 494 -14.37 -18.76 -2.26
C LEU A 494 -13.00 -18.74 -1.54
N LEU A 495 -12.97 -18.73 -0.20
CA LEU A 495 -11.72 -18.77 0.56
C LEU A 495 -10.88 -19.99 0.17
N PHE A 496 -11.46 -21.18 0.18
CA PHE A 496 -10.74 -22.43 -0.11
C PHE A 496 -10.20 -22.45 -1.55
N SER A 497 -10.97 -21.95 -2.50
CA SER A 497 -10.52 -21.84 -3.89
C SER A 497 -9.35 -20.89 -4.05
N GLN A 498 -9.39 -19.72 -3.39
CA GLN A 498 -8.31 -18.73 -3.42
C GLN A 498 -7.05 -19.23 -2.71
N VAL A 499 -7.19 -19.84 -1.54
CA VAL A 499 -6.07 -20.42 -0.79
C VAL A 499 -5.39 -21.53 -1.58
N LYS A 500 -6.17 -22.43 -2.19
CA LYS A 500 -5.64 -23.53 -3.03
C LYS A 500 -4.90 -23.03 -4.26
N ALA A 501 -5.36 -21.93 -4.85
CA ALA A 501 -4.73 -21.32 -6.02
C ALA A 501 -3.53 -20.44 -5.68
N GLY A 502 -3.35 -20.10 -4.40
CA GLY A 502 -2.29 -19.22 -3.90
C GLY A 502 -0.92 -19.87 -3.80
N THR A 503 0.05 -19.09 -3.31
CA THR A 503 1.37 -19.61 -2.94
C THR A 503 1.26 -20.50 -1.70
N VAL A 504 2.33 -21.23 -1.36
CA VAL A 504 2.48 -21.67 0.03
C VAL A 504 2.69 -20.44 0.92
N PRO A 505 2.10 -20.42 2.13
CA PRO A 505 2.38 -19.34 3.07
C PRO A 505 3.87 -19.22 3.37
N VAL A 506 4.38 -18.02 3.43
CA VAL A 506 5.76 -17.73 3.75
C VAL A 506 5.83 -16.94 5.06
N LEU A 507 6.81 -17.27 5.91
CA LEU A 507 7.06 -16.61 7.18
C LEU A 507 8.46 -16.02 7.18
N VAL A 508 8.58 -14.75 7.48
CA VAL A 508 9.85 -14.09 7.72
C VAL A 508 9.90 -13.65 9.17
N MET A 509 10.92 -14.10 9.87
CA MET A 509 11.23 -13.73 11.25
C MET A 509 12.42 -12.79 11.27
N PHE A 510 12.28 -11.67 11.93
CA PHE A 510 13.37 -10.72 12.18
C PHE A 510 13.54 -10.55 13.69
N GLY A 511 14.61 -11.12 14.27
CA GLY A 511 14.78 -11.15 15.72
C GLY A 511 16.05 -11.90 16.14
N ASN A 512 16.12 -12.29 17.41
CA ASN A 512 17.24 -13.04 17.95
C ASN A 512 16.81 -14.34 18.65
N PRO A 513 16.18 -15.29 17.92
CA PRO A 513 15.83 -16.58 18.48
C PRO A 513 17.10 -17.36 18.90
N SER A 514 17.02 -18.12 19.98
CA SER A 514 18.10 -19.02 20.40
C SER A 514 18.31 -20.17 19.39
N ASP A 515 19.49 -20.78 19.40
CA ASP A 515 19.77 -21.92 18.54
C ASP A 515 18.84 -23.12 18.85
N ALA A 516 18.44 -23.30 20.11
CA ALA A 516 17.44 -24.27 20.50
C ALA A 516 16.07 -23.99 19.87
N ALA A 517 15.62 -22.72 19.87
CA ALA A 517 14.38 -22.32 19.21
C ALA A 517 14.45 -22.55 17.68
N ILE A 518 15.58 -22.25 17.06
CA ILE A 518 15.80 -22.52 15.62
C ILE A 518 15.76 -24.01 15.33
N ALA A 519 16.37 -24.85 16.17
CA ALA A 519 16.34 -26.30 16.02
C ALA A 519 14.92 -26.85 16.16
N GLU A 520 14.13 -26.33 17.11
CA GLU A 520 12.74 -26.73 17.30
C GLU A 520 11.88 -26.32 16.07
N LEU A 521 12.00 -25.09 15.57
CA LEU A 521 11.30 -24.63 14.37
C LEU A 521 11.66 -25.50 13.15
N ARG A 522 12.92 -25.90 13.02
CA ARG A 522 13.39 -26.81 11.94
C ARG A 522 12.78 -28.19 12.02
N SER A 523 12.47 -28.69 13.21
CA SER A 523 11.88 -30.00 13.43
C SER A 523 10.38 -30.05 13.16
N MET A 524 9.72 -28.91 12.99
CA MET A 524 8.28 -28.84 12.75
C MET A 524 7.92 -29.36 11.35
N ASN A 525 7.04 -30.36 11.27
CA ASN A 525 6.60 -30.95 10.00
C ASN A 525 5.86 -29.96 9.07
N SER A 526 5.24 -28.92 9.65
CA SER A 526 4.49 -27.88 8.91
C SER A 526 5.36 -26.78 8.34
N ILE A 527 6.64 -26.71 8.72
CA ILE A 527 7.56 -25.64 8.35
C ILE A 527 8.76 -26.21 7.60
N GLU A 528 9.18 -25.50 6.55
CA GLU A 528 10.45 -25.66 5.86
C GLU A 528 11.33 -24.46 6.20
N LEU A 529 12.32 -24.65 7.10
CA LEU A 529 13.31 -23.62 7.39
C LEU A 529 14.29 -23.47 6.22
N THR A 530 14.07 -22.44 5.40
CA THR A 530 14.78 -22.24 4.15
C THR A 530 16.14 -21.57 4.34
N LYS A 531 16.20 -20.59 5.26
CA LYS A 531 17.44 -19.79 5.48
C LYS A 531 17.49 -19.26 6.92
N VAL A 532 18.68 -19.29 7.49
CA VAL A 532 19.03 -18.50 8.69
C VAL A 532 20.22 -17.63 8.28
N VAL A 533 20.07 -16.32 8.43
CA VAL A 533 21.08 -15.33 8.02
C VAL A 533 21.18 -14.24 9.07
N THR A 534 22.39 -13.69 9.27
CA THR A 534 22.54 -12.49 10.10
C THR A 534 22.09 -11.25 9.33
N PHE A 535 21.62 -10.24 10.06
CA PHE A 535 21.23 -8.97 9.41
C PHE A 535 22.44 -8.32 8.73
N GLU A 536 23.62 -8.41 9.34
CA GLU A 536 24.87 -7.88 8.82
C GLU A 536 25.27 -8.54 7.49
N ASP A 537 25.09 -9.86 7.35
CA ASP A 537 25.39 -10.55 6.10
C ASP A 537 24.38 -10.21 5.01
N LEU A 538 23.11 -10.05 5.38
CA LEU A 538 22.07 -9.60 4.46
C LEU A 538 22.33 -8.16 3.97
N VAL A 539 22.80 -7.28 4.86
CA VAL A 539 23.22 -5.91 4.50
C VAL A 539 24.40 -5.93 3.54
N LYS A 540 25.41 -6.78 3.78
CA LYS A 540 26.56 -6.92 2.85
C LYS A 540 26.14 -7.44 1.49
N GLU A 541 25.27 -8.45 1.45
CA GLU A 541 24.70 -8.98 0.21
C GLU A 541 24.01 -7.87 -0.61
N VAL A 542 23.20 -7.04 0.06
CA VAL A 542 22.46 -5.94 -0.57
C VAL A 542 23.38 -4.81 -1.01
N ALA A 543 24.35 -4.40 -0.16
CA ALA A 543 25.32 -3.34 -0.47
C ALA A 543 26.24 -3.70 -1.63
N GLY A 544 26.57 -4.98 -1.79
CA GLY A 544 27.38 -5.51 -2.90
C GLY A 544 26.65 -5.62 -4.24
N GLY A 545 25.36 -5.23 -4.32
CA GLY A 545 24.56 -5.27 -5.55
C GLY A 545 23.86 -6.61 -5.80
N GLY A 546 23.83 -7.50 -4.82
CA GLY A 546 23.17 -8.81 -4.92
C GLY A 546 24.01 -9.88 -5.64
N PRO A 547 23.52 -11.09 -5.80
CA PRO A 547 24.25 -12.16 -6.47
C PRO A 547 24.51 -11.78 -7.94
N LYS A 548 25.74 -12.03 -8.38
CA LYS A 548 26.21 -11.78 -9.75
C LYS A 548 25.53 -12.71 -10.75
#